data_3791cdf21191b03b0b901c26a58cfb76
#
_entry.id   3791cdf21191b03b0b901c26a58cfb76
#
_cell.length_a   1.000
_cell.length_b   1.000
_cell.length_c   1.000
_cell.angle_alpha   90.00
_cell.angle_beta   90.00
_cell.angle_gamma   90.00
#
_symmetry.space_group_name_H-M   'P 1'
#
loop_
_entity.id
_entity.type
_entity.pdbx_description
1 polymer ?
#
loop_
_entity_poly.entity_id
_entity_poly.type
_entity_poly.pdbx_seq_one_letter_code
_entity_poly.pdbx_strand_id
1 'polypeptide(L)'
;MTSAREVQRLGFTTDAGQGPRALLGLIVLETDRTVEAEFRALYRNGGLDGVAHHASRIPMEATVTAETLAAMEERLPVAAGLLPPAFGFDAIGYACTSGATLIGEERVAELVGAHHPGVPCTNPLTAAVAAFRALDAETIALITPYNADVTRRMAALYEERGIAVTSIASFLEEDDDVVGRIDEASVAEAVRTVAGESDADAVFVSCTSLRAFGVIDDLEADVGRPVVSSNQALSWHLLRLAGLEGELPGPGRLFRHGLPS
;
A
#
# COMPACT_ATOMS: atom_id res chain seq x y z
N MET A 1 4.50 40.13 -43.88
CA MET A 1 5.33 40.19 -42.65
C MET A 1 4.35 40.14 -41.47
N THR A 2 4.23 39.02 -40.80
CA THR A 2 3.40 38.88 -39.59
C THR A 2 4.12 39.54 -38.43
N SER A 3 3.58 40.64 -37.91
CA SER A 3 4.10 41.31 -36.71
C SER A 3 4.17 40.25 -35.57
N ALA A 4 5.36 40.07 -35.02
CA ALA A 4 5.53 39.25 -33.82
C ALA A 4 4.63 39.84 -32.71
N ARG A 5 3.68 39.00 -32.22
CA ARG A 5 2.83 39.41 -31.11
C ARG A 5 3.68 39.49 -29.84
N GLU A 6 3.66 40.64 -29.21
CA GLU A 6 4.34 40.84 -27.92
C GLU A 6 3.67 40.01 -26.83
N VAL A 7 4.49 39.29 -26.00
CA VAL A 7 3.98 38.49 -24.89
C VAL A 7 3.89 39.36 -23.66
N GLN A 8 2.68 39.63 -23.18
CA GLN A 8 2.42 40.39 -21.98
C GLN A 8 2.77 39.56 -20.73
N ARG A 9 3.55 40.14 -19.80
CA ARG A 9 3.78 39.52 -18.49
C ARG A 9 2.59 39.78 -17.56
N LEU A 10 2.03 38.70 -16.98
CA LEU A 10 0.95 38.75 -15.99
C LEU A 10 1.56 38.70 -14.58
N GLY A 11 0.90 39.36 -13.63
CA GLY A 11 1.19 39.23 -12.20
C GLY A 11 0.63 37.90 -11.67
N PHE A 12 1.30 37.31 -10.69
CA PHE A 12 0.83 36.11 -10.00
C PHE A 12 1.30 36.11 -8.54
N THR A 13 0.63 35.32 -7.71
CA THR A 13 1.05 34.95 -6.36
C THR A 13 1.21 33.44 -6.30
N THR A 14 1.99 32.96 -5.34
CA THR A 14 2.17 31.53 -5.07
C THR A 14 1.66 31.21 -3.66
N ASP A 15 1.24 29.98 -3.47
CA ASP A 15 0.87 29.39 -2.18
C ASP A 15 1.77 28.18 -1.85
N ALA A 16 1.37 27.34 -0.89
CA ALA A 16 2.10 26.14 -0.50
C ALA A 16 2.02 24.98 -1.53
N GLY A 17 1.26 25.15 -2.60
CA GLY A 17 1.07 24.10 -3.62
C GLY A 17 0.17 22.97 -3.19
N GLN A 18 0.34 21.79 -3.81
CA GLN A 18 -0.42 20.59 -3.48
C GLN A 18 0.16 19.90 -2.24
N GLY A 19 -0.70 19.33 -1.40
CA GLY A 19 -0.29 18.57 -0.22
C GLY A 19 0.24 19.41 0.95
N PRO A 20 -0.36 20.56 1.31
CA PRO A 20 0.17 21.42 2.38
C PRO A 20 0.09 20.79 3.79
N ARG A 21 -0.70 19.71 3.97
CA ARG A 21 -0.76 18.93 5.22
C ARG A 21 0.13 17.70 5.19
N ALA A 22 0.23 17.05 4.05
CA ALA A 22 1.13 15.92 3.83
C ALA A 22 1.29 15.67 2.33
N LEU A 23 2.52 15.46 1.91
CA LEU A 23 2.87 15.08 0.55
C LEU A 23 3.51 13.69 0.56
N LEU A 24 2.83 12.72 -0.05
CA LEU A 24 3.23 11.33 -0.06
C LEU A 24 3.86 10.95 -1.42
N GLY A 25 4.90 10.14 -1.38
CA GLY A 25 5.45 9.49 -2.57
C GLY A 25 4.96 8.04 -2.65
N LEU A 26 4.62 7.57 -3.85
CA LEU A 26 4.30 6.17 -4.12
C LEU A 26 5.18 5.64 -5.24
N ILE A 27 5.83 4.49 -5.01
CA ILE A 27 6.48 3.71 -6.06
C ILE A 27 5.57 2.52 -6.37
N VAL A 28 4.90 2.57 -7.52
CA VAL A 28 3.81 1.66 -7.89
C VAL A 28 4.30 0.72 -9.00
N LEU A 29 3.86 -0.53 -9.01
CA LEU A 29 4.16 -1.44 -10.09
C LEU A 29 3.59 -0.94 -11.43
N GLU A 30 4.30 -1.17 -12.52
CA GLU A 30 3.83 -0.81 -13.87
C GLU A 30 2.47 -1.43 -14.17
N THR A 31 2.24 -2.64 -13.71
CA THR A 31 1.02 -3.44 -13.91
C THR A 31 -0.10 -3.11 -12.91
N ASP A 32 0.19 -2.53 -11.74
CA ASP A 32 -0.82 -2.26 -10.71
C ASP A 32 -1.85 -1.22 -11.20
N ARG A 33 -3.11 -1.60 -11.14
CA ARG A 33 -4.27 -0.78 -11.54
C ARG A 33 -5.13 -0.35 -10.36
N THR A 34 -4.81 -0.82 -9.15
CA THR A 34 -5.67 -0.78 -7.98
C THR A 34 -5.21 0.27 -6.98
N VAL A 35 -3.93 0.27 -6.59
CA VAL A 35 -3.45 1.10 -5.47
C VAL A 35 -3.76 2.59 -5.63
N GLU A 36 -3.48 3.17 -6.81
CA GLU A 36 -3.77 4.61 -7.04
C GLU A 36 -5.27 4.92 -7.06
N ALA A 37 -6.11 3.94 -7.49
CA ALA A 37 -7.56 4.10 -7.48
C ALA A 37 -8.11 4.11 -6.04
N GLU A 38 -7.60 3.21 -5.18
CA GLU A 38 -7.98 3.13 -3.77
C GLU A 38 -7.48 4.34 -2.97
N PHE A 39 -6.25 4.84 -3.22
CA PHE A 39 -5.78 6.10 -2.64
C PHE A 39 -6.66 7.30 -3.06
N ARG A 40 -7.07 7.37 -4.32
CA ARG A 40 -8.00 8.42 -4.77
C ARG A 40 -9.37 8.30 -4.11
N ALA A 41 -9.86 7.08 -3.88
CA ALA A 41 -11.11 6.86 -3.14
C ALA A 41 -10.99 7.34 -1.68
N LEU A 42 -9.86 7.06 -1.03
CA LEU A 42 -9.57 7.52 0.33
C LEU A 42 -9.68 9.05 0.47
N TYR A 43 -9.09 9.80 -0.46
CA TYR A 43 -9.14 11.27 -0.41
C TYR A 43 -10.52 11.86 -0.70
N ARG A 44 -11.35 11.16 -1.50
CA ARG A 44 -12.73 11.63 -1.81
C ARG A 44 -13.68 11.55 -0.64
N ASN A 45 -13.43 10.69 0.33
CA ASN A 45 -14.31 10.51 1.50
C ASN A 45 -14.27 11.69 2.48
N GLY A 46 -13.48 12.74 2.18
CA GLY A 46 -13.35 13.95 3.00
C GLY A 46 -12.39 13.77 4.19
N GLY A 47 -12.03 14.90 4.82
CA GLY A 47 -11.14 14.89 6.01
C GLY A 47 -9.64 14.74 5.72
N LEU A 48 -9.25 14.46 4.48
CA LEU A 48 -7.86 14.47 4.02
C LEU A 48 -7.54 15.64 3.07
N ASP A 49 -8.30 16.73 3.20
CA ASP A 49 -8.00 17.96 2.48
C ASP A 49 -6.57 18.41 2.79
N GLY A 50 -5.85 18.80 1.75
CA GLY A 50 -4.43 19.17 1.87
C GLY A 50 -3.46 18.00 1.97
N VAL A 51 -3.92 16.75 1.81
CA VAL A 51 -3.06 15.59 1.56
C VAL A 51 -3.00 15.32 0.07
N ALA A 52 -1.82 15.06 -0.46
CA ALA A 52 -1.61 14.69 -1.85
C ALA A 52 -0.57 13.55 -1.98
N HIS A 53 -0.59 12.85 -3.12
CA HIS A 53 0.48 11.92 -3.46
C HIS A 53 0.95 12.11 -4.90
N HIS A 54 2.21 11.79 -5.12
CA HIS A 54 2.80 11.62 -6.44
C HIS A 54 3.27 10.19 -6.60
N ALA A 55 3.04 9.62 -7.77
CA ALA A 55 3.43 8.24 -8.07
C ALA A 55 4.52 8.21 -9.13
N SER A 56 5.51 7.34 -8.93
CA SER A 56 6.39 6.84 -9.99
C SER A 56 6.07 5.37 -10.24
N ARG A 57 6.40 4.87 -11.44
CA ARG A 57 6.17 3.47 -11.77
C ARG A 57 7.48 2.72 -11.92
N ILE A 58 7.53 1.51 -11.33
CA ILE A 58 8.65 0.59 -11.44
C ILE A 58 8.28 -0.49 -12.46
N PRO A 59 9.09 -0.68 -13.53
CA PRO A 59 8.86 -1.75 -14.50
C PRO A 59 8.94 -3.13 -13.84
N MET A 60 7.99 -4.01 -14.16
CA MET A 60 8.00 -5.40 -13.71
C MET A 60 7.53 -6.33 -14.82
N GLU A 61 7.90 -7.61 -14.68
CA GLU A 61 7.35 -8.67 -15.54
C GLU A 61 5.92 -9.02 -15.09
N ALA A 62 5.06 -9.41 -16.03
CA ALA A 62 3.67 -9.74 -15.74
C ALA A 62 3.51 -10.95 -14.80
N THR A 63 4.48 -11.87 -14.84
CA THR A 63 4.47 -13.07 -14.00
C THR A 63 5.23 -12.83 -12.69
N VAL A 64 4.60 -13.12 -11.57
CA VAL A 64 5.15 -12.95 -10.23
C VAL A 64 5.93 -14.19 -9.81
N THR A 65 7.25 -14.19 -10.02
CA THR A 65 8.19 -15.23 -9.58
C THR A 65 9.29 -14.64 -8.68
N ALA A 66 10.06 -15.51 -8.02
CA ALA A 66 11.21 -15.06 -7.21
C ALA A 66 12.24 -14.29 -8.05
N GLU A 67 12.50 -14.73 -9.27
CA GLU A 67 13.47 -14.11 -10.19
C GLU A 67 12.98 -12.72 -10.67
N THR A 68 11.71 -12.61 -11.07
CA THR A 68 11.14 -11.34 -11.55
C THR A 68 11.05 -10.31 -10.42
N LEU A 69 10.76 -10.74 -9.20
CA LEU A 69 10.74 -9.88 -8.02
C LEU A 69 12.14 -9.46 -7.57
N ALA A 70 13.16 -10.34 -7.68
CA ALA A 70 14.56 -9.97 -7.41
C ALA A 70 15.07 -8.89 -8.38
N ALA A 71 14.68 -8.95 -9.66
CA ALA A 71 15.05 -7.93 -10.65
C ALA A 71 14.51 -6.53 -10.31
N MET A 72 13.47 -6.44 -9.49
CA MET A 72 12.92 -5.15 -9.04
C MET A 72 13.87 -4.43 -8.08
N GLU A 73 14.73 -5.13 -7.35
CA GLU A 73 15.74 -4.51 -6.47
C GLU A 73 16.65 -3.56 -7.26
N GLU A 74 17.09 -3.96 -8.46
CA GLU A 74 17.94 -3.14 -9.33
C GLU A 74 17.18 -1.94 -9.93
N ARG A 75 15.87 -2.06 -10.13
CA ARG A 75 15.01 -1.04 -10.73
C ARG A 75 14.51 -0.01 -9.72
N LEU A 76 14.42 -0.39 -8.45
CA LEU A 76 13.84 0.44 -7.38
C LEU A 76 14.53 1.81 -7.21
N PRO A 77 15.88 1.93 -7.24
CA PRO A 77 16.54 3.24 -7.14
C PRO A 77 16.14 4.20 -8.28
N VAL A 78 15.99 3.67 -9.50
CA VAL A 78 15.58 4.49 -10.65
C VAL A 78 14.15 5.00 -10.45
N ALA A 79 13.23 4.14 -10.02
CA ALA A 79 11.84 4.54 -9.74
C ALA A 79 11.76 5.53 -8.57
N ALA A 80 12.56 5.35 -7.51
CA ALA A 80 12.66 6.30 -6.41
C ALA A 80 13.16 7.68 -6.87
N GLY A 81 14.17 7.72 -7.76
CA GLY A 81 14.70 8.96 -8.32
C GLY A 81 13.74 9.72 -9.23
N LEU A 82 12.69 9.07 -9.74
CA LEU A 82 11.62 9.73 -10.51
C LEU A 82 10.63 10.51 -9.64
N LEU A 83 10.61 10.27 -8.34
CA LEU A 83 9.95 11.14 -7.37
C LEU A 83 10.91 12.31 -7.10
N PRO A 84 10.62 13.57 -7.50
CA PRO A 84 11.59 14.65 -7.37
C PRO A 84 11.87 14.97 -5.89
N PRO A 85 13.13 14.85 -5.40
CA PRO A 85 13.44 15.15 -3.99
C PRO A 85 13.11 16.59 -3.59
N ALA A 86 13.13 17.52 -4.54
CA ALA A 86 12.77 18.92 -4.32
C ALA A 86 11.29 19.14 -3.93
N PHE A 87 10.43 18.13 -4.07
CA PHE A 87 9.03 18.23 -3.64
C PHE A 87 8.89 18.16 -2.11
N GLY A 88 9.85 17.57 -1.40
CA GLY A 88 9.81 17.47 0.05
C GLY A 88 8.74 16.51 0.54
N PHE A 89 8.82 15.25 0.16
CA PHE A 89 7.88 14.21 0.63
C PHE A 89 7.98 14.00 2.14
N ASP A 90 6.84 13.86 2.80
CA ASP A 90 6.74 13.56 4.22
C ASP A 90 6.89 12.06 4.51
N ALA A 91 6.48 11.21 3.56
CA ALA A 91 6.69 9.75 3.58
C ALA A 91 6.64 9.17 2.17
N ILE A 92 7.35 8.05 1.95
CA ILE A 92 7.35 7.34 0.66
C ILE A 92 7.00 5.88 0.88
N GLY A 93 6.08 5.35 0.04
CA GLY A 93 5.66 3.96 0.02
C GLY A 93 6.14 3.22 -1.23
N TYR A 94 6.74 2.05 -1.04
CA TYR A 94 6.93 1.07 -2.11
C TYR A 94 5.72 0.14 -2.14
N ALA A 95 4.84 0.34 -3.11
CA ALA A 95 3.54 -0.33 -3.19
C ALA A 95 3.64 -1.70 -3.90
N CYS A 96 4.39 -2.63 -3.30
CA CYS A 96 4.46 -4.02 -3.75
C CYS A 96 4.67 -4.96 -2.56
N THR A 97 3.67 -5.80 -2.25
CA THR A 97 3.72 -6.70 -1.10
C THR A 97 4.72 -7.84 -1.35
N SER A 98 4.59 -8.54 -2.47
CA SER A 98 5.49 -9.65 -2.83
C SER A 98 6.92 -9.17 -3.07
N GLY A 99 7.11 -8.01 -3.69
CA GLY A 99 8.43 -7.40 -3.86
C GLY A 99 9.09 -7.08 -2.53
N ALA A 100 8.40 -6.45 -1.59
CA ALA A 100 8.90 -6.18 -0.25
C ALA A 100 9.24 -7.46 0.53
N THR A 101 8.45 -8.53 0.33
CA THR A 101 8.69 -9.85 0.93
C THR A 101 10.01 -10.48 0.46
N LEU A 102 10.40 -10.29 -0.79
CA LEU A 102 11.58 -10.93 -1.38
C LEU A 102 12.85 -10.07 -1.30
N ILE A 103 12.72 -8.76 -1.53
CA ILE A 103 13.84 -7.80 -1.41
C ILE A 103 14.22 -7.60 0.06
N GLY A 104 13.23 -7.59 0.94
CA GLY A 104 13.37 -7.25 2.35
C GLY A 104 13.10 -5.78 2.63
N GLU A 105 12.43 -5.52 3.76
CA GLU A 105 11.94 -4.18 4.14
C GLU A 105 13.06 -3.16 4.33
N GLU A 106 14.14 -3.57 5.02
CA GLU A 106 15.33 -2.73 5.27
C GLU A 106 16.00 -2.34 3.95
N ARG A 107 16.14 -3.31 3.04
CA ARG A 107 16.75 -3.08 1.75
C ARG A 107 15.91 -2.15 0.87
N VAL A 108 14.59 -2.28 0.89
CA VAL A 108 13.68 -1.33 0.22
C VAL A 108 13.90 0.08 0.78
N ALA A 109 13.94 0.23 2.10
CA ALA A 109 14.16 1.53 2.75
C ALA A 109 15.52 2.14 2.41
N GLU A 110 16.59 1.35 2.35
CA GLU A 110 17.91 1.81 1.93
C GLU A 110 17.90 2.34 0.49
N LEU A 111 17.30 1.57 -0.44
CA LEU A 111 17.28 1.92 -1.87
C LEU A 111 16.48 3.19 -2.14
N VAL A 112 15.35 3.37 -1.45
CA VAL A 112 14.54 4.60 -1.53
C VAL A 112 15.25 5.76 -0.85
N GLY A 113 15.81 5.53 0.34
CA GLY A 113 16.51 6.53 1.15
C GLY A 113 17.77 7.09 0.48
N ALA A 114 18.40 6.36 -0.44
CA ALA A 114 19.52 6.85 -1.24
C ALA A 114 19.16 8.09 -2.07
N HIS A 115 17.90 8.21 -2.51
CA HIS A 115 17.38 9.37 -3.25
C HIS A 115 16.62 10.36 -2.35
N HIS A 116 16.09 9.88 -1.22
CA HIS A 116 15.27 10.66 -0.28
C HIS A 116 15.80 10.54 1.15
N PRO A 117 17.00 11.08 1.44
CA PRO A 117 17.62 10.94 2.75
C PRO A 117 16.76 11.58 3.84
N GLY A 118 16.49 10.81 4.92
CA GLY A 118 15.71 11.26 6.06
C GLY A 118 14.19 11.21 5.88
N VAL A 119 13.68 10.87 4.70
CA VAL A 119 12.26 10.68 4.47
C VAL A 119 11.85 9.27 4.93
N PRO A 120 10.84 9.12 5.81
CA PRO A 120 10.34 7.82 6.20
C PRO A 120 9.88 6.99 4.99
N CYS A 121 10.32 5.73 4.94
CA CYS A 121 9.92 4.80 3.90
C CYS A 121 9.12 3.64 4.49
N THR A 122 8.09 3.20 3.79
CA THR A 122 7.29 2.03 4.15
C THR A 122 6.92 1.19 2.92
N ASN A 123 6.38 0.03 3.18
CA ASN A 123 5.87 -0.92 2.19
C ASN A 123 4.71 -1.72 2.81
N PRO A 124 3.94 -2.50 2.04
CA PRO A 124 2.77 -3.20 2.57
C PRO A 124 3.09 -4.21 3.68
N LEU A 125 4.28 -4.84 3.70
CA LEU A 125 4.65 -5.78 4.76
C LEU A 125 4.89 -5.04 6.08
N THR A 126 5.73 -4.00 6.09
CA THR A 126 5.97 -3.15 7.25
C THR A 126 4.67 -2.51 7.76
N ALA A 127 3.85 -2.00 6.83
CA ALA A 127 2.59 -1.36 7.16
C ALA A 127 1.57 -2.32 7.76
N ALA A 128 1.48 -3.56 7.25
CA ALA A 128 0.59 -4.58 7.78
C ALA A 128 0.98 -5.01 9.20
N VAL A 129 2.28 -5.21 9.47
CA VAL A 129 2.76 -5.52 10.83
C VAL A 129 2.43 -4.38 11.80
N ALA A 130 2.63 -3.12 11.39
CA ALA A 130 2.23 -1.97 12.20
C ALA A 130 0.71 -1.91 12.41
N ALA A 131 -0.08 -2.23 11.39
CA ALA A 131 -1.54 -2.28 11.46
C ALA A 131 -2.03 -3.35 12.44
N PHE A 132 -1.48 -4.58 12.38
CA PHE A 132 -1.86 -5.65 13.31
C PHE A 132 -1.56 -5.27 14.75
N ARG A 133 -0.39 -4.68 15.03
CA ARG A 133 -0.04 -4.17 16.35
C ARG A 133 -0.98 -3.06 16.82
N ALA A 134 -1.37 -2.14 15.94
CA ALA A 134 -2.32 -1.07 16.26
C ALA A 134 -3.73 -1.59 16.55
N LEU A 135 -4.08 -2.76 16.00
CA LEU A 135 -5.37 -3.43 16.19
C LEU A 135 -5.35 -4.47 17.34
N ASP A 136 -4.21 -4.62 18.03
CA ASP A 136 -3.98 -5.67 19.04
C ASP A 136 -4.23 -7.09 18.49
N ALA A 137 -3.93 -7.31 17.19
CA ALA A 137 -4.08 -8.59 16.51
C ALA A 137 -2.74 -9.35 16.53
N GLU A 138 -2.69 -10.45 17.27
CA GLU A 138 -1.52 -11.35 17.38
C GLU A 138 -1.59 -12.48 16.35
N THR A 139 -2.78 -12.78 15.84
CA THR A 139 -3.04 -13.85 14.89
C THR A 139 -3.79 -13.34 13.65
N ILE A 140 -3.41 -13.84 12.47
CA ILE A 140 -4.06 -13.49 11.20
C ILE A 140 -4.45 -14.72 10.39
N ALA A 141 -5.56 -14.60 9.65
CA ALA A 141 -5.90 -15.46 8.54
C ALA A 141 -5.46 -14.76 7.23
N LEU A 142 -4.52 -15.35 6.49
CA LEU A 142 -3.87 -14.74 5.33
C LEU A 142 -4.54 -15.16 4.03
N ILE A 143 -4.93 -14.19 3.22
CA ILE A 143 -5.43 -14.39 1.85
C ILE A 143 -4.48 -13.69 0.88
N THR A 144 -4.01 -14.41 -0.15
CA THR A 144 -3.14 -13.89 -1.21
C THR A 144 -3.66 -14.27 -2.59
N PRO A 145 -3.20 -13.64 -3.68
CA PRO A 145 -3.41 -14.17 -5.02
C PRO A 145 -2.32 -15.17 -5.45
N TYR A 146 -1.16 -15.16 -4.81
CA TYR A 146 0.09 -15.76 -5.29
C TYR A 146 0.10 -17.28 -5.27
N ASN A 147 1.09 -17.88 -5.96
CA ASN A 147 1.37 -19.30 -5.84
C ASN A 147 1.71 -19.71 -4.40
N ALA A 148 1.69 -21.01 -4.14
CA ALA A 148 1.85 -21.56 -2.80
C ALA A 148 3.21 -21.22 -2.17
N ASP A 149 4.28 -21.12 -2.97
CA ASP A 149 5.63 -20.87 -2.44
C ASP A 149 5.81 -19.42 -1.99
N VAL A 150 5.35 -18.46 -2.79
CA VAL A 150 5.35 -17.03 -2.42
C VAL A 150 4.45 -16.81 -1.20
N THR A 151 3.27 -17.46 -1.17
CA THR A 151 2.33 -17.34 -0.06
C THR A 151 2.91 -17.88 1.25
N ARG A 152 3.55 -19.08 1.24
CA ARG A 152 4.18 -19.66 2.44
C ARG A 152 5.35 -18.80 2.95
N ARG A 153 6.17 -18.27 2.02
CA ARG A 153 7.27 -17.37 2.40
C ARG A 153 6.74 -16.11 3.07
N MET A 154 5.66 -15.54 2.56
CA MET A 154 5.02 -14.38 3.17
C MET A 154 4.46 -14.69 4.56
N ALA A 155 3.80 -15.84 4.75
CA ALA A 155 3.33 -16.29 6.05
C ALA A 155 4.49 -16.40 7.06
N ALA A 156 5.59 -17.06 6.67
CA ALA A 156 6.78 -17.20 7.53
C ALA A 156 7.34 -15.83 7.95
N LEU A 157 7.35 -14.83 7.07
CA LEU A 157 7.80 -13.48 7.41
C LEU A 157 6.92 -12.77 8.44
N TYR A 158 5.60 -12.98 8.42
CA TYR A 158 4.73 -12.48 9.50
C TYR A 158 5.00 -13.19 10.81
N GLU A 159 5.20 -14.51 10.78
CA GLU A 159 5.55 -15.30 11.97
C GLU A 159 6.90 -14.87 12.59
N GLU A 160 7.92 -14.60 11.78
CA GLU A 160 9.21 -14.03 12.22
C GLU A 160 9.05 -12.67 12.93
N ARG A 161 7.99 -11.92 12.63
CA ARG A 161 7.65 -10.63 13.24
C ARG A 161 6.69 -10.73 14.41
N GLY A 162 6.40 -11.95 14.85
CA GLY A 162 5.55 -12.25 15.99
C GLY A 162 4.05 -12.19 15.72
N ILE A 163 3.64 -12.23 14.44
CA ILE A 163 2.23 -12.33 14.03
C ILE A 163 1.97 -13.77 13.57
N ALA A 164 1.22 -14.55 14.34
CA ALA A 164 0.95 -15.94 13.97
C ALA A 164 -0.05 -16.04 12.82
N VAL A 165 0.26 -16.90 11.83
CA VAL A 165 -0.62 -17.15 10.69
C VAL A 165 -1.40 -18.44 10.92
N THR A 166 -2.66 -18.32 11.30
CA THR A 166 -3.50 -19.47 11.69
C THR A 166 -4.19 -20.15 10.52
N SER A 167 -4.36 -19.44 9.40
CA SER A 167 -4.97 -19.96 8.18
C SER A 167 -4.38 -19.26 6.96
N ILE A 168 -4.24 -20.01 5.87
CA ILE A 168 -3.70 -19.51 4.60
C ILE A 168 -4.62 -19.92 3.47
N ALA A 169 -5.06 -18.95 2.68
CA ALA A 169 -5.80 -19.15 1.44
C ALA A 169 -5.17 -18.37 0.29
N SER A 170 -5.34 -18.82 -0.94
CA SER A 170 -4.85 -18.11 -2.11
C SER A 170 -5.75 -18.37 -3.32
N PHE A 171 -5.85 -17.36 -4.19
CA PHE A 171 -6.47 -17.51 -5.51
C PHE A 171 -5.56 -18.30 -6.48
N LEU A 172 -4.29 -18.52 -6.15
CA LEU A 172 -3.27 -19.22 -6.94
C LEU A 172 -3.14 -18.67 -8.36
N GLU A 173 -3.18 -17.33 -8.50
CA GLU A 173 -3.06 -16.62 -9.77
C GLU A 173 -1.71 -15.89 -9.82
N GLU A 174 -0.93 -16.13 -10.87
CA GLU A 174 0.40 -15.56 -11.06
C GLU A 174 0.42 -14.38 -12.04
N ASP A 175 -0.63 -14.22 -12.84
CA ASP A 175 -0.78 -13.09 -13.76
C ASP A 175 -1.35 -11.87 -13.02
N ASP A 176 -0.50 -10.87 -12.77
CA ASP A 176 -0.88 -9.66 -12.04
C ASP A 176 -2.01 -8.87 -12.72
N ASP A 177 -2.11 -8.96 -14.06
CA ASP A 177 -3.21 -8.34 -14.82
C ASP A 177 -4.56 -9.06 -14.56
N VAL A 178 -4.53 -10.36 -14.34
CA VAL A 178 -5.71 -11.14 -13.91
C VAL A 178 -6.04 -10.82 -12.45
N VAL A 179 -5.04 -10.77 -11.57
CA VAL A 179 -5.22 -10.42 -10.14
C VAL A 179 -5.93 -9.07 -10.01
N GLY A 180 -5.49 -8.04 -10.75
CA GLY A 180 -6.13 -6.71 -10.72
C GLY A 180 -7.57 -6.69 -11.24
N ARG A 181 -8.06 -7.78 -11.83
CA ARG A 181 -9.44 -7.95 -12.30
C ARG A 181 -10.29 -8.88 -11.43
N ILE A 182 -9.69 -9.54 -10.41
CA ILE A 182 -10.49 -10.23 -9.39
C ILE A 182 -11.45 -9.22 -8.79
N ASP A 183 -12.75 -9.51 -8.84
CA ASP A 183 -13.76 -8.57 -8.37
C ASP A 183 -13.87 -8.54 -6.84
N GLU A 184 -14.41 -7.46 -6.31
CA GLU A 184 -14.58 -7.26 -4.87
C GLU A 184 -15.50 -8.31 -4.25
N ALA A 185 -16.46 -8.86 -5.02
CA ALA A 185 -17.36 -9.92 -4.55
C ALA A 185 -16.58 -11.22 -4.29
N SER A 186 -15.65 -11.58 -5.18
CA SER A 186 -14.77 -12.74 -5.00
C SER A 186 -13.83 -12.56 -3.80
N VAL A 187 -13.29 -11.35 -3.61
CA VAL A 187 -12.47 -11.03 -2.43
C VAL A 187 -13.31 -11.12 -1.15
N ALA A 188 -14.52 -10.57 -1.18
CA ALA A 188 -15.43 -10.63 -0.04
C ALA A 188 -15.83 -12.05 0.34
N GLU A 189 -16.10 -12.91 -0.64
CA GLU A 189 -16.41 -14.32 -0.40
C GLU A 189 -15.22 -15.08 0.20
N ALA A 190 -13.99 -14.81 -0.30
CA ALA A 190 -12.78 -15.39 0.26
C ALA A 190 -12.58 -14.98 1.73
N VAL A 191 -12.82 -13.70 2.08
CA VAL A 191 -12.73 -13.21 3.47
C VAL A 191 -13.76 -13.91 4.35
N ARG A 192 -15.02 -14.02 3.94
CA ARG A 192 -16.07 -14.71 4.72
C ARG A 192 -15.74 -16.18 4.94
N THR A 193 -15.29 -16.86 3.89
CA THR A 193 -14.90 -18.27 3.95
C THR A 193 -13.79 -18.48 4.97
N VAL A 194 -12.68 -17.76 4.82
CA VAL A 194 -11.51 -17.89 5.68
C VAL A 194 -11.81 -17.47 7.12
N ALA A 195 -12.60 -16.41 7.32
CA ALA A 195 -13.04 -15.99 8.64
C ALA A 195 -13.95 -17.02 9.33
N GLY A 196 -14.75 -17.74 8.57
CA GLY A 196 -15.60 -18.82 9.10
C GLY A 196 -14.83 -20.09 9.50
N GLU A 197 -13.65 -20.29 8.96
CA GLU A 197 -12.78 -21.45 9.20
C GLU A 197 -11.64 -21.18 10.18
N SER A 198 -11.47 -19.93 10.66
CA SER A 198 -10.36 -19.52 11.50
C SER A 198 -10.81 -18.60 12.65
N ASP A 199 -10.23 -18.81 13.82
CA ASP A 199 -10.40 -17.94 15.01
C ASP A 199 -9.35 -16.81 15.06
N ALA A 200 -8.69 -16.48 13.96
CA ALA A 200 -7.70 -15.39 13.88
C ALA A 200 -8.29 -14.06 14.37
N ASP A 201 -7.45 -13.22 14.98
CA ASP A 201 -7.85 -11.88 15.45
C ASP A 201 -8.20 -10.95 14.30
N ALA A 202 -7.56 -11.13 13.15
CA ALA A 202 -7.82 -10.34 11.93
C ALA A 202 -7.74 -11.21 10.67
N VAL A 203 -8.42 -10.78 9.60
CA VAL A 203 -8.25 -11.32 8.25
C VAL A 203 -7.40 -10.35 7.43
N PHE A 204 -6.39 -10.85 6.74
CA PHE A 204 -5.50 -10.05 5.92
C PHE A 204 -5.56 -10.41 4.44
N VAL A 205 -5.97 -9.44 3.61
CA VAL A 205 -6.00 -9.53 2.14
C VAL A 205 -4.70 -8.91 1.60
N SER A 206 -3.77 -9.77 1.21
CA SER A 206 -2.38 -9.42 0.94
C SER A 206 -2.05 -9.37 -0.54
N CYS A 207 -2.24 -8.25 -1.16
CA CYS A 207 -1.71 -7.81 -2.46
C CYS A 207 -2.19 -6.40 -2.77
N THR A 208 -1.34 -5.55 -3.36
CA THR A 208 -1.72 -4.19 -3.77
C THR A 208 -2.63 -4.19 -5.00
N SER A 209 -2.57 -5.22 -5.83
CA SER A 209 -3.42 -5.38 -7.01
C SER A 209 -4.83 -5.90 -6.67
N LEU A 210 -5.05 -6.55 -5.50
CA LEU A 210 -6.39 -6.98 -5.07
C LEU A 210 -7.26 -5.80 -4.64
N ARG A 211 -8.49 -5.76 -5.14
CA ARG A 211 -9.49 -4.72 -4.81
C ARG A 211 -10.23 -5.09 -3.54
N ALA A 212 -9.94 -4.39 -2.45
CA ALA A 212 -10.56 -4.67 -1.16
C ALA A 212 -11.15 -3.42 -0.48
N PHE A 213 -10.70 -2.23 -0.81
CA PHE A 213 -11.01 -0.99 -0.12
C PHE A 213 -12.52 -0.73 0.01
N GLY A 214 -13.28 -1.00 -1.06
CA GLY A 214 -14.72 -0.73 -1.14
C GLY A 214 -15.58 -1.65 -0.28
N VAL A 215 -15.05 -2.78 0.20
CA VAL A 215 -15.80 -3.82 0.91
C VAL A 215 -15.36 -4.05 2.34
N ILE A 216 -14.30 -3.37 2.83
CA ILE A 216 -13.74 -3.60 4.16
C ILE A 216 -14.75 -3.33 5.27
N ASP A 217 -15.48 -2.21 5.23
CA ASP A 217 -16.45 -1.86 6.28
C ASP A 217 -17.57 -2.91 6.41
N ASP A 218 -18.12 -3.33 5.27
CA ASP A 218 -19.15 -4.37 5.24
C ASP A 218 -18.61 -5.71 5.73
N LEU A 219 -17.38 -6.07 5.34
CA LEU A 219 -16.74 -7.30 5.76
C LEU A 219 -16.45 -7.31 7.26
N GLU A 220 -15.94 -6.22 7.84
CA GLU A 220 -15.73 -6.13 9.29
C GLU A 220 -17.04 -6.26 10.07
N ALA A 221 -18.15 -5.73 9.53
CA ALA A 221 -19.48 -5.91 10.11
C ALA A 221 -19.95 -7.36 10.03
N ASP A 222 -19.73 -8.03 8.88
CA ASP A 222 -20.13 -9.41 8.64
C ASP A 222 -19.35 -10.42 9.51
N VAL A 223 -18.01 -10.26 9.55
CA VAL A 223 -17.13 -11.25 10.23
C VAL A 223 -16.84 -10.90 11.70
N GLY A 224 -17.21 -9.70 12.15
CA GLY A 224 -17.10 -9.26 13.55
C GLY A 224 -15.68 -8.92 14.03
N ARG A 225 -14.68 -8.96 13.14
CA ARG A 225 -13.26 -8.74 13.43
C ARG A 225 -12.61 -7.83 12.38
N PRO A 226 -11.40 -7.28 12.65
CA PRO A 226 -10.67 -6.47 11.67
C PRO A 226 -10.42 -7.21 10.35
N VAL A 227 -10.64 -6.51 9.23
CA VAL A 227 -10.24 -6.92 7.90
C VAL A 227 -9.24 -5.89 7.39
N VAL A 228 -8.02 -6.33 7.16
CA VAL A 228 -6.91 -5.47 6.69
C VAL A 228 -6.56 -5.82 5.26
N SER A 229 -6.34 -4.83 4.40
CA SER A 229 -5.75 -5.03 3.09
C SER A 229 -4.38 -4.38 2.98
N SER A 230 -3.56 -4.86 2.02
CA SER A 230 -2.24 -4.25 1.74
C SER A 230 -2.34 -2.75 1.50
N ASN A 231 -3.29 -2.30 0.69
CA ASN A 231 -3.46 -0.89 0.35
C ASN A 231 -4.01 -0.07 1.51
N GLN A 232 -4.92 -0.66 2.31
CA GLN A 232 -5.43 -0.01 3.52
C GLN A 232 -4.30 0.21 4.53
N ALA A 233 -3.51 -0.84 4.82
CA ALA A 233 -2.38 -0.75 5.73
C ALA A 233 -1.32 0.25 5.22
N LEU A 234 -0.97 0.19 3.95
CA LEU A 234 0.01 1.08 3.32
C LEU A 234 -0.43 2.54 3.40
N SER A 235 -1.67 2.85 3.02
CA SER A 235 -2.20 4.21 3.04
C SER A 235 -2.31 4.76 4.45
N TRP A 236 -2.80 3.96 5.40
CA TRP A 236 -2.85 4.33 6.82
C TRP A 236 -1.45 4.62 7.37
N HIS A 237 -0.49 3.73 7.12
CA HIS A 237 0.86 3.87 7.63
C HIS A 237 1.58 5.10 7.06
N LEU A 238 1.43 5.36 5.76
CA LEU A 238 1.96 6.57 5.12
C LEU A 238 1.41 7.85 5.75
N LEU A 239 0.12 7.93 5.98
CA LEU A 239 -0.51 9.06 6.63
C LEU A 239 0.03 9.26 8.06
N ARG A 240 0.23 8.17 8.81
CA ARG A 240 0.80 8.21 10.15
C ARG A 240 2.26 8.64 10.16
N LEU A 241 3.07 8.12 9.24
CA LEU A 241 4.49 8.53 9.08
C LEU A 241 4.61 10.00 8.65
N ALA A 242 3.64 10.51 7.91
CA ALA A 242 3.55 11.92 7.55
C ALA A 242 3.03 12.82 8.69
N GLY A 243 2.84 12.27 9.91
CA GLY A 243 2.47 13.03 11.09
C GLY A 243 0.97 13.34 11.25
N LEU A 244 0.09 12.68 10.47
CA LEU A 244 -1.35 12.86 10.67
C LEU A 244 -1.81 12.05 11.88
N GLU A 245 -2.35 12.74 12.88
CA GLU A 245 -2.81 12.16 14.14
C GLU A 245 -4.35 12.07 14.23
N GLY A 246 -4.85 11.42 15.28
CA GLY A 246 -6.29 11.27 15.57
C GLY A 246 -6.97 10.25 14.66
N GLU A 247 -8.30 10.24 14.66
CA GLU A 247 -9.08 9.44 13.71
C GLU A 247 -8.95 10.01 12.31
N LEU A 248 -8.63 9.15 11.35
CA LEU A 248 -8.56 9.51 9.95
C LEU A 248 -9.74 8.90 9.19
N PRO A 249 -10.26 9.57 8.17
CA PRO A 249 -11.25 8.96 7.29
C PRO A 249 -10.60 7.86 6.47
N GLY A 250 -11.23 6.69 6.45
CA GLY A 250 -10.76 5.53 5.70
C GLY A 250 -11.58 4.30 6.04
N PRO A 251 -11.51 3.24 5.24
CA PRO A 251 -12.28 2.04 5.48
C PRO A 251 -11.75 1.25 6.69
N GLY A 252 -12.67 0.64 7.42
CA GLY A 252 -12.38 -0.28 8.51
C GLY A 252 -11.90 0.39 9.81
N ARG A 253 -11.70 -0.45 10.80
CA ARG A 253 -11.31 -0.03 12.15
C ARG A 253 -9.91 0.58 12.20
N LEU A 254 -9.01 0.16 11.31
CA LEU A 254 -7.59 0.56 11.31
C LEU A 254 -7.41 2.08 11.30
N PHE A 255 -8.21 2.81 10.52
CA PHE A 255 -8.07 4.28 10.40
C PHE A 255 -8.42 5.05 11.67
N ARG A 256 -9.04 4.40 12.66
CA ARG A 256 -9.31 4.96 14.01
C ARG A 256 -8.11 4.85 14.96
N HIS A 257 -7.10 4.06 14.60
CA HIS A 257 -5.92 3.80 15.43
C HIS A 257 -4.71 4.63 14.99
N GLY A 258 -3.90 5.09 15.97
CA GLY A 258 -2.58 5.67 15.76
C GLY A 258 -1.51 4.60 15.52
N LEU A 259 -0.26 5.04 15.32
CA LEU A 259 0.88 4.09 15.34
C LEU A 259 0.98 3.44 16.72
N PRO A 260 1.35 2.15 16.77
CA PRO A 260 1.66 1.52 18.05
C PRO A 260 2.85 2.22 18.70
N SER A 261 2.80 2.35 20.05
CA SER A 261 3.84 2.99 20.88
C SER A 261 5.12 2.15 20.96
#